data_a3864b4818dc17b5513e40298f85ad0a
#
_entry.id   a3864b4818dc17b5513e40298f85ad0a
#
_cell.length_a   1.000
_cell.length_b   1.000
_cell.length_c   1.000
_cell.angle_alpha   90.00
_cell.angle_beta   90.00
_cell.angle_gamma   90.00
#
_symmetry.space_group_name_H-M   'P 1'
#
loop_
_entity.id
_entity.type
_entity.pdbx_description
1 polymer ?
#
loop_
_entity_poly.entity_id
_entity_poly.type
_entity_poly.pdbx_seq_one_letter_code
_entity_poly.pdbx_strand_id
1 'polypeptide(L)'
;MSDKLDTHQKALQVNLDPTKYGVFAEIGAGQEVARWFFRVGGASGTIAKTISAYDMTVSDAIYGASDRYVSRRRLAAMLDHEYELLVQRLATKRGASTKFFVFADTVAARSYQRRDETHGWMGIRFQTEPGSAPSDIFIHVVMWDRENLQQQESLGILGVNLVHAALYLHWHPEAIVQALLDNLSLERIEVDMIEFHGPEFAKVDNRLLALELVEKGLTNAAMFMPDGRIVQPSDALYKKCILVERGSFRPVTRVTVDMIRYAQAQFVQEPNVVGNEPMVLMEMTLKNLSTEGKIDHQDFLDRVDLLGTMGHPVLISNYGEFHRLAAYLHRFTKLPVGFVMGIPTLKELFEEKYYAELQGGILESFGRMFKNDLKLFVYPYKDPLTKAIITAGNLRVAPHLRHLYMYLMENHFIQGMRDVNEGSMNIFSREVLADLQKNQPGWEEKVPEQVAKLIKERSLLGFASKAETKPEAAPAEPAPEPAAPIAPAVPKP
;
A
#
# COMPACT_ATOMS: atom_id res chain seq x y z
N MET A 1 -5.76 24.18 -15.68
CA MET A 1 -5.98 22.74 -15.65
C MET A 1 -5.84 22.26 -17.08
N SER A 2 -4.81 21.49 -17.42
CA SER A 2 -4.74 20.82 -18.71
C SER A 2 -5.94 19.86 -18.78
N ASP A 3 -6.77 19.96 -19.83
CA ASP A 3 -7.89 19.02 -20.01
C ASP A 3 -7.32 17.61 -20.03
N LYS A 4 -7.83 16.75 -19.13
CA LYS A 4 -7.42 15.32 -19.10
C LYS A 4 -7.81 14.68 -20.42
N LEU A 5 -6.84 14.03 -21.07
CA LEU A 5 -7.10 13.28 -22.30
C LEU A 5 -8.07 12.12 -22.03
N ASP A 6 -9.02 11.93 -22.91
CA ASP A 6 -9.87 10.74 -22.90
C ASP A 6 -9.14 9.51 -23.47
N THR A 7 -9.73 8.34 -23.34
CA THR A 7 -9.12 7.07 -23.79
C THR A 7 -8.81 7.07 -25.29
N HIS A 8 -9.70 7.67 -26.11
CA HIS A 8 -9.51 7.78 -27.55
C HIS A 8 -8.29 8.67 -27.88
N GLN A 9 -8.20 9.84 -27.23
CA GLN A 9 -7.10 10.78 -27.42
C GLN A 9 -5.75 10.18 -27.02
N LYS A 10 -5.70 9.44 -25.89
CA LYS A 10 -4.50 8.74 -25.42
C LYS A 10 -4.03 7.69 -26.44
N ALA A 11 -4.92 6.83 -26.88
CA ALA A 11 -4.58 5.81 -27.89
C ALA A 11 -4.14 6.43 -29.22
N LEU A 12 -4.82 7.50 -29.68
CA LEU A 12 -4.47 8.22 -30.90
C LEU A 12 -3.09 8.90 -30.79
N GLN A 13 -2.77 9.49 -29.65
CA GLN A 13 -1.46 10.12 -29.42
C GLN A 13 -0.32 9.10 -29.57
N VAL A 14 -0.49 7.90 -29.01
CA VAL A 14 0.49 6.81 -29.19
C VAL A 14 0.61 6.40 -30.66
N ASN A 15 -0.52 6.22 -31.37
CA ASN A 15 -0.51 5.81 -32.75
C ASN A 15 0.11 6.83 -33.72
N LEU A 16 0.01 8.13 -33.39
CA LEU A 16 0.59 9.20 -34.21
C LEU A 16 2.06 9.47 -33.91
N ASP A 17 2.64 8.85 -32.88
CA ASP A 17 4.04 9.01 -32.53
C ASP A 17 4.95 8.02 -33.28
N PRO A 18 5.67 8.42 -34.34
CA PRO A 18 6.48 7.51 -35.14
C PRO A 18 7.71 6.96 -34.39
N THR A 19 8.00 7.52 -33.21
CA THR A 19 9.11 7.06 -32.35
C THR A 19 8.72 5.87 -31.48
N LYS A 20 7.46 5.46 -31.43
CA LYS A 20 6.94 4.33 -30.63
C LYS A 20 6.61 3.16 -31.54
N TYR A 21 6.99 1.96 -31.12
CA TYR A 21 6.67 0.74 -31.86
C TYR A 21 6.60 -0.47 -30.92
N GLY A 22 5.47 -1.16 -30.90
CA GLY A 22 5.27 -2.18 -29.89
C GLY A 22 4.33 -3.32 -30.24
N VAL A 23 4.24 -4.24 -29.29
CA VAL A 23 3.45 -5.48 -29.35
C VAL A 23 2.42 -5.48 -28.24
N PHE A 24 1.24 -6.06 -28.52
CA PHE A 24 0.21 -6.34 -27.53
C PHE A 24 -0.01 -7.86 -27.42
N ALA A 25 0.10 -8.40 -26.19
CA ALA A 25 -0.12 -9.82 -25.90
C ALA A 25 -1.18 -9.93 -24.80
N GLU A 26 -2.42 -10.24 -25.16
CA GLU A 26 -3.57 -10.22 -24.24
C GLU A 26 -4.17 -11.62 -24.11
N ILE A 27 -4.31 -12.12 -22.86
CA ILE A 27 -4.85 -13.45 -22.56
C ILE A 27 -5.98 -13.35 -21.53
N GLY A 28 -7.14 -13.93 -21.88
CA GLY A 28 -8.23 -14.19 -20.92
C GLY A 28 -9.45 -13.28 -21.08
N ALA A 29 -9.29 -12.01 -21.44
CA ALA A 29 -10.39 -11.07 -21.58
C ALA A 29 -10.59 -10.52 -23.01
N GLY A 30 -10.08 -11.21 -24.01
CA GLY A 30 -10.08 -10.71 -25.39
C GLY A 30 -8.86 -9.86 -25.69
N GLN A 31 -8.96 -8.99 -26.68
CA GLN A 31 -7.91 -8.05 -27.09
C GLN A 31 -8.45 -6.61 -26.98
N GLU A 32 -8.91 -6.26 -25.81
CA GLU A 32 -9.63 -5.00 -25.62
C GLU A 32 -8.70 -3.78 -25.57
N VAL A 33 -7.47 -3.94 -25.13
CA VAL A 33 -6.47 -2.85 -25.14
C VAL A 33 -6.03 -2.60 -26.58
N ALA A 34 -5.59 -3.61 -27.33
CA ALA A 34 -5.21 -3.48 -28.74
C ALA A 34 -6.37 -2.93 -29.58
N ARG A 35 -7.61 -3.32 -29.29
CA ARG A 35 -8.81 -2.85 -29.98
C ARG A 35 -8.94 -1.32 -29.94
N TRP A 36 -8.61 -0.65 -28.84
CA TRP A 36 -8.62 0.80 -28.75
C TRP A 36 -7.68 1.43 -29.78
N PHE A 37 -6.46 0.93 -29.90
CA PHE A 37 -5.47 1.43 -30.85
C PHE A 37 -5.89 1.22 -32.30
N PHE A 38 -6.47 0.07 -32.64
CA PHE A 38 -7.01 -0.15 -33.98
C PHE A 38 -8.23 0.72 -34.29
N ARG A 39 -9.08 0.96 -33.31
CA ARG A 39 -10.31 1.74 -33.44
C ARG A 39 -10.05 3.22 -33.75
N VAL A 40 -9.03 3.80 -33.17
CA VAL A 40 -8.72 5.24 -33.32
C VAL A 40 -7.96 5.55 -34.63
N GLY A 41 -7.45 4.54 -35.34
CA GLY A 41 -6.68 4.68 -36.56
C GLY A 41 -5.19 4.95 -36.33
N GLY A 42 -4.39 4.95 -37.38
CA GLY A 42 -2.94 5.21 -37.31
C GLY A 42 -2.08 4.04 -36.83
N ALA A 43 -2.66 2.93 -36.42
CA ALA A 43 -1.96 1.81 -35.75
C ALA A 43 -0.86 1.13 -36.61
N SER A 44 -0.90 1.21 -37.91
CA SER A 44 0.06 0.53 -38.82
C SER A 44 1.51 1.01 -38.64
N GLY A 45 1.69 2.24 -38.17
CA GLY A 45 3.01 2.82 -37.87
C GLY A 45 3.58 2.45 -36.52
N THR A 46 2.73 2.02 -35.59
CA THR A 46 3.04 1.90 -34.15
C THR A 46 2.89 0.47 -33.62
N ILE A 47 1.90 -0.30 -34.10
CA ILE A 47 1.64 -1.66 -33.63
C ILE A 47 2.31 -2.67 -34.54
N ALA A 48 3.31 -3.37 -34.03
CA ALA A 48 4.02 -4.43 -34.72
C ALA A 48 3.19 -5.70 -34.86
N LYS A 49 2.50 -6.08 -33.79
CA LYS A 49 1.76 -7.33 -33.66
C LYS A 49 0.78 -7.25 -32.51
N THR A 50 -0.34 -7.93 -32.64
CA THR A 50 -1.18 -8.29 -31.49
C THR A 50 -1.39 -9.79 -31.47
N ILE A 51 -1.42 -10.41 -30.29
CA ILE A 51 -1.56 -11.86 -30.11
C ILE A 51 -2.43 -12.16 -28.88
N SER A 52 -3.25 -13.22 -29.00
CA SER A 52 -3.96 -13.83 -27.89
C SER A 52 -3.75 -15.34 -27.90
N ALA A 53 -2.90 -15.85 -27.02
CA ALA A 53 -2.67 -17.27 -26.82
C ALA A 53 -3.70 -17.82 -25.81
N TYR A 54 -4.96 -17.87 -26.23
CA TYR A 54 -6.12 -18.14 -25.37
C TYR A 54 -6.18 -19.60 -24.89
N ASP A 55 -5.77 -20.55 -25.74
CA ASP A 55 -5.65 -21.96 -25.35
C ASP A 55 -4.41 -22.18 -24.48
N MET A 56 -4.57 -22.95 -23.41
CA MET A 56 -3.49 -23.26 -22.46
C MET A 56 -2.31 -23.95 -23.13
N THR A 57 -2.57 -24.89 -24.03
CA THR A 57 -1.53 -25.63 -24.75
C THR A 57 -0.70 -24.70 -25.63
N VAL A 58 -1.35 -23.80 -26.36
CA VAL A 58 -0.67 -22.78 -27.17
C VAL A 58 0.07 -21.79 -26.30
N SER A 59 -0.54 -21.34 -25.19
CA SER A 59 0.10 -20.44 -24.23
C SER A 59 1.35 -21.05 -23.61
N ASP A 60 1.33 -22.33 -23.26
CA ASP A 60 2.49 -23.05 -22.73
C ASP A 60 3.58 -23.28 -23.78
N ALA A 61 3.19 -23.54 -25.03
CA ALA A 61 4.15 -23.68 -26.12
C ALA A 61 4.89 -22.38 -26.45
N ILE A 62 4.27 -21.21 -26.21
CA ILE A 62 4.87 -19.89 -26.47
C ILE A 62 5.61 -19.37 -25.24
N TYR A 63 4.99 -19.40 -24.06
CA TYR A 63 5.48 -18.72 -22.86
C TYR A 63 5.97 -19.67 -21.75
N GLY A 64 6.01 -20.97 -22.03
CA GLY A 64 6.40 -22.02 -21.07
C GLY A 64 5.25 -22.43 -20.13
N ALA A 65 5.36 -23.59 -19.52
CA ALA A 65 4.37 -24.11 -18.58
C ALA A 65 4.29 -23.26 -17.31
N SER A 66 3.08 -23.15 -16.73
CA SER A 66 2.84 -22.38 -15.51
C SER A 66 1.77 -23.03 -14.65
N ASP A 67 2.00 -23.10 -13.34
CA ASP A 67 1.02 -23.59 -12.37
C ASP A 67 -0.19 -22.65 -12.21
N ARG A 68 0.03 -21.33 -12.42
CA ARG A 68 -1.02 -20.29 -12.43
C ARG A 68 -0.88 -19.43 -13.67
N TYR A 69 -1.91 -19.45 -14.53
CA TYR A 69 -1.93 -18.66 -15.77
C TYR A 69 -2.16 -17.17 -15.51
N VAL A 70 -3.03 -16.83 -14.57
CA VAL A 70 -3.21 -15.44 -14.13
C VAL A 70 -2.27 -15.17 -12.95
N SER A 71 -1.05 -14.73 -13.28
CA SER A 71 0.00 -14.47 -12.29
C SER A 71 1.04 -13.49 -12.81
N ARG A 72 1.72 -12.81 -11.87
CA ARG A 72 2.86 -11.94 -12.20
C ARG A 72 3.96 -12.67 -12.99
N ARG A 73 4.23 -13.94 -12.61
CA ARG A 73 5.24 -14.76 -13.30
C ARG A 73 4.89 -15.00 -14.76
N ARG A 74 3.62 -15.33 -15.06
CA ARG A 74 3.14 -15.50 -16.44
C ARG A 74 3.24 -14.19 -17.21
N LEU A 75 2.80 -13.09 -16.63
CA LEU A 75 2.91 -11.76 -17.24
C LEU A 75 4.37 -11.41 -17.57
N ALA A 76 5.32 -11.64 -16.66
CA ALA A 76 6.74 -11.40 -16.90
C ALA A 76 7.27 -12.24 -18.08
N ALA A 77 6.93 -13.54 -18.13
CA ALA A 77 7.33 -14.41 -19.23
C ALA A 77 6.77 -13.95 -20.59
N MET A 78 5.54 -13.41 -20.60
CA MET A 78 4.95 -12.83 -21.82
C MET A 78 5.71 -11.58 -22.28
N LEU A 79 6.00 -10.66 -21.33
CA LEU A 79 6.77 -9.45 -21.63
C LEU A 79 8.18 -9.77 -22.11
N ASP A 80 8.88 -10.71 -21.45
CA ASP A 80 10.21 -11.16 -21.83
C ASP A 80 10.21 -11.71 -23.27
N HIS A 81 9.38 -12.70 -23.53
CA HIS A 81 9.31 -13.38 -24.83
C HIS A 81 8.99 -12.42 -25.98
N GLU A 82 7.96 -11.61 -25.82
CA GLU A 82 7.50 -10.71 -26.88
C GLU A 82 8.50 -9.56 -27.14
N TYR A 83 9.15 -9.08 -26.08
CA TYR A 83 10.17 -8.03 -26.19
C TYR A 83 11.45 -8.56 -26.86
N GLU A 84 11.96 -9.71 -26.46
CA GLU A 84 13.12 -10.34 -27.08
C GLU A 84 12.88 -10.60 -28.55
N LEU A 85 11.69 -11.12 -28.89
CA LEU A 85 11.31 -11.39 -30.26
C LEU A 85 11.20 -10.10 -31.11
N LEU A 86 10.66 -9.02 -30.53
CA LEU A 86 10.56 -7.71 -31.18
C LEU A 86 11.96 -7.14 -31.47
N VAL A 87 12.83 -7.14 -30.49
CA VAL A 87 14.23 -6.66 -30.61
C VAL A 87 15.00 -7.50 -31.62
N GLN A 88 14.97 -8.83 -31.50
CA GLN A 88 15.67 -9.75 -32.42
C GLN A 88 15.30 -9.49 -33.88
N ARG A 89 14.03 -9.25 -34.17
CA ARG A 89 13.55 -9.09 -35.52
C ARG A 89 13.72 -7.70 -36.12
N LEU A 90 13.63 -6.67 -35.29
CA LEU A 90 13.46 -5.30 -35.76
C LEU A 90 14.50 -4.30 -35.30
N ALA A 91 15.40 -4.65 -34.35
CA ALA A 91 16.41 -3.72 -33.87
C ALA A 91 17.29 -3.17 -35.00
N THR A 92 17.73 -4.00 -35.92
CA THR A 92 18.54 -3.57 -37.08
C THR A 92 17.80 -2.59 -38.00
N LYS A 93 16.48 -2.73 -38.13
CA LYS A 93 15.68 -1.90 -39.09
C LYS A 93 15.14 -0.63 -38.42
N ARG A 94 14.79 -0.67 -37.15
CA ARG A 94 14.07 0.41 -36.45
C ARG A 94 14.75 0.87 -35.15
N GLY A 95 15.60 0.04 -34.53
CA GLY A 95 16.12 0.28 -33.19
C GLY A 95 16.95 1.54 -33.01
N ALA A 96 17.46 2.13 -34.10
CA ALA A 96 18.22 3.39 -34.05
C ALA A 96 17.33 4.64 -33.85
N SER A 97 16.05 4.57 -34.21
CA SER A 97 15.14 5.72 -34.21
C SER A 97 13.84 5.47 -33.46
N THR A 98 13.62 4.26 -32.96
CA THR A 98 12.33 3.83 -32.39
C THR A 98 12.53 3.24 -31.00
N LYS A 99 11.68 3.65 -30.09
CA LYS A 99 11.57 3.10 -28.72
C LYS A 99 10.60 1.93 -28.77
N PHE A 100 11.08 0.75 -28.44
CA PHE A 100 10.25 -0.45 -28.43
C PHE A 100 9.49 -0.57 -27.11
N PHE A 101 8.25 -1.07 -27.21
CA PHE A 101 7.44 -1.43 -26.06
C PHE A 101 6.68 -2.74 -26.29
N VAL A 102 6.34 -3.40 -25.19
CA VAL A 102 5.42 -4.55 -25.15
C VAL A 102 4.43 -4.32 -24.04
N PHE A 103 3.16 -4.33 -24.37
CA PHE A 103 2.07 -4.45 -23.41
C PHE A 103 1.64 -5.91 -23.34
N ALA A 104 1.43 -6.43 -22.13
CA ALA A 104 0.83 -7.74 -21.95
C ALA A 104 -0.16 -7.74 -20.80
N ASP A 105 -1.15 -8.63 -20.88
CA ASP A 105 -2.02 -8.96 -19.77
C ASP A 105 -2.37 -10.45 -19.71
N THR A 106 -2.74 -10.89 -18.51
CA THR A 106 -3.31 -12.22 -18.26
C THR A 106 -4.41 -12.07 -17.23
N VAL A 107 -5.64 -12.41 -17.62
CA VAL A 107 -6.85 -12.03 -16.90
C VAL A 107 -7.79 -13.22 -16.72
N ALA A 108 -8.38 -13.34 -15.52
CA ALA A 108 -9.55 -14.15 -15.24
C ALA A 108 -10.79 -13.25 -15.19
N ALA A 109 -11.38 -12.97 -16.34
CA ALA A 109 -12.65 -12.26 -16.41
C ALA A 109 -13.81 -13.19 -16.01
N ARG A 110 -14.97 -12.60 -15.68
CA ARG A 110 -16.17 -13.34 -15.33
C ARG A 110 -16.57 -14.28 -16.47
N SER A 111 -16.78 -15.55 -16.12
CA SER A 111 -17.23 -16.56 -17.08
C SER A 111 -18.56 -17.17 -16.65
N TYR A 112 -19.17 -17.93 -17.55
CA TYR A 112 -20.41 -18.65 -17.26
C TYR A 112 -20.30 -19.60 -16.06
N GLN A 113 -19.12 -20.19 -15.84
CA GLN A 113 -18.85 -21.16 -14.78
C GLN A 113 -18.20 -20.55 -13.53
N ARG A 114 -17.43 -19.45 -13.67
CA ARG A 114 -16.72 -18.80 -12.57
C ARG A 114 -17.23 -17.38 -12.37
N ARG A 115 -17.81 -17.12 -11.21
CA ARG A 115 -18.44 -15.83 -10.91
C ARG A 115 -17.69 -15.02 -9.85
N ASP A 116 -16.73 -15.64 -9.15
CA ASP A 116 -16.23 -15.11 -7.86
C ASP A 116 -14.78 -14.60 -7.88
N GLU A 117 -14.00 -14.90 -8.93
CA GLU A 117 -12.60 -14.47 -9.02
C GLU A 117 -12.38 -13.72 -10.34
N THR A 118 -12.56 -12.42 -10.32
CA THR A 118 -12.36 -11.56 -11.48
C THR A 118 -11.19 -10.65 -11.22
N HIS A 119 -10.02 -11.06 -11.66
CA HIS A 119 -8.76 -10.33 -11.46
C HIS A 119 -7.80 -10.54 -12.63
N GLY A 120 -6.75 -9.74 -12.70
CA GLY A 120 -5.74 -9.88 -13.74
C GLY A 120 -4.42 -9.22 -13.39
N TRP A 121 -3.41 -9.59 -14.13
CA TRP A 121 -2.13 -8.93 -14.17
C TRP A 121 -1.96 -8.24 -15.51
N MET A 122 -1.57 -6.97 -15.50
CA MET A 122 -1.27 -6.17 -16.68
C MET A 122 0.12 -5.55 -16.52
N GLY A 123 0.83 -5.38 -17.63
CA GLY A 123 2.15 -4.75 -17.57
C GLY A 123 2.62 -4.22 -18.90
N ILE A 124 3.61 -3.37 -18.82
CA ILE A 124 4.30 -2.82 -19.97
C ILE A 124 5.81 -2.85 -19.74
N ARG A 125 6.53 -3.32 -20.76
CA ARG A 125 7.99 -3.18 -20.89
C ARG A 125 8.28 -2.18 -21.97
N PHE A 126 9.11 -1.18 -21.72
CA PHE A 126 9.35 -0.11 -22.68
C PHE A 126 10.75 0.48 -22.57
N GLN A 127 11.21 1.05 -23.67
CA GLN A 127 12.43 1.85 -23.75
C GLN A 127 12.11 3.33 -23.58
N THR A 128 12.92 4.04 -22.84
CA THR A 128 12.85 5.51 -22.72
C THR A 128 13.59 6.21 -23.85
N GLU A 129 14.67 5.58 -24.39
CA GLU A 129 15.41 6.02 -25.56
C GLU A 129 15.64 4.85 -26.54
N PRO A 130 15.83 5.12 -27.85
CA PRO A 130 16.13 4.07 -28.80
C PRO A 130 17.37 3.27 -28.39
N GLY A 131 17.26 1.93 -28.33
CA GLY A 131 18.34 1.03 -27.92
C GLY A 131 18.68 1.02 -26.43
N SER A 132 17.98 1.78 -25.57
CA SER A 132 18.19 1.72 -24.12
C SER A 132 17.72 0.39 -23.53
N ALA A 133 18.27 0.04 -22.36
CA ALA A 133 17.72 -1.06 -21.56
C ALA A 133 16.26 -0.73 -21.16
N PRO A 134 15.35 -1.72 -21.23
CA PRO A 134 13.95 -1.48 -20.94
C PRO A 134 13.67 -1.33 -19.44
N SER A 135 12.58 -0.68 -19.13
CA SER A 135 11.96 -0.63 -17.80
C SER A 135 10.56 -1.23 -17.84
N ASP A 136 10.10 -1.73 -16.72
CA ASP A 136 8.83 -2.45 -16.58
C ASP A 136 7.92 -1.77 -15.58
N ILE A 137 6.63 -1.80 -15.88
CA ILE A 137 5.55 -1.51 -14.93
C ILE A 137 4.64 -2.74 -14.90
N PHE A 138 4.39 -3.26 -13.69
CA PHE A 138 3.43 -4.32 -13.43
C PHE A 138 2.32 -3.78 -12.54
N ILE A 139 1.08 -4.10 -12.87
CA ILE A 139 -0.08 -3.83 -12.02
C ILE A 139 -0.91 -5.10 -11.85
N HIS A 140 -1.51 -5.25 -10.68
CA HIS A 140 -2.57 -6.21 -10.46
C HIS A 140 -3.90 -5.47 -10.33
N VAL A 141 -4.96 -6.08 -10.87
CA VAL A 141 -6.29 -5.47 -10.94
C VAL A 141 -7.37 -6.43 -10.46
N VAL A 142 -8.39 -5.88 -9.82
CA VAL A 142 -9.62 -6.58 -9.45
C VAL A 142 -10.79 -5.90 -10.14
N MET A 143 -11.64 -6.66 -10.82
CA MET A 143 -12.77 -6.13 -11.58
C MET A 143 -14.06 -6.30 -10.80
N TRP A 144 -14.81 -5.20 -10.60
CA TRP A 144 -16.06 -5.17 -9.84
C TRP A 144 -17.32 -5.16 -10.69
N ASP A 145 -17.20 -4.83 -11.98
CA ASP A 145 -18.32 -4.85 -12.90
C ASP A 145 -18.99 -6.23 -12.93
N ARG A 146 -20.32 -6.25 -12.97
CA ARG A 146 -21.11 -7.50 -12.90
C ARG A 146 -21.15 -8.25 -14.23
N GLU A 147 -20.99 -7.55 -15.34
CA GLU A 147 -21.08 -8.11 -16.69
C GLU A 147 -19.69 -8.23 -17.32
N ASN A 148 -19.46 -9.34 -18.02
CA ASN A 148 -18.18 -9.59 -18.68
C ASN A 148 -17.77 -8.48 -19.66
N LEU A 149 -18.73 -7.97 -20.43
CA LEU A 149 -18.49 -6.88 -21.39
C LEU A 149 -17.98 -5.60 -20.68
N GLN A 150 -18.55 -5.27 -19.52
CA GLN A 150 -18.13 -4.12 -18.73
C GLN A 150 -16.72 -4.32 -18.16
N GLN A 151 -16.39 -5.54 -17.71
CA GLN A 151 -15.03 -5.89 -17.26
C GLN A 151 -14.00 -5.74 -18.38
N GLN A 152 -14.32 -6.24 -19.57
CA GLN A 152 -13.46 -6.09 -20.76
C GLN A 152 -13.26 -4.62 -21.12
N GLU A 153 -14.33 -3.82 -21.11
CA GLU A 153 -14.24 -2.38 -21.36
C GLU A 153 -13.33 -1.68 -20.35
N SER A 154 -13.49 -1.97 -19.04
CA SER A 154 -12.66 -1.39 -18.00
C SER A 154 -11.19 -1.75 -18.14
N LEU A 155 -10.89 -3.01 -18.49
CA LEU A 155 -9.53 -3.47 -18.80
C LEU A 155 -8.95 -2.74 -20.02
N GLY A 156 -9.74 -2.58 -21.09
CA GLY A 156 -9.32 -1.86 -22.27
C GLY A 156 -8.94 -0.42 -21.98
N ILE A 157 -9.76 0.29 -21.20
CA ILE A 157 -9.49 1.68 -20.79
C ILE A 157 -8.23 1.75 -19.91
N LEU A 158 -8.13 0.88 -18.90
CA LEU A 158 -6.98 0.83 -18.00
C LEU A 158 -5.68 0.53 -18.74
N GLY A 159 -5.71 -0.44 -19.67
CA GLY A 159 -4.54 -0.77 -20.49
C GLY A 159 -4.06 0.39 -21.37
N VAL A 160 -4.99 1.14 -21.97
CA VAL A 160 -4.63 2.38 -22.70
C VAL A 160 -4.02 3.41 -21.76
N ASN A 161 -4.58 3.60 -20.55
CA ASN A 161 -4.02 4.50 -19.55
C ASN A 161 -2.60 4.08 -19.16
N LEU A 162 -2.36 2.79 -18.91
CA LEU A 162 -1.04 2.24 -18.54
C LEU A 162 -0.02 2.46 -19.67
N VAL A 163 -0.37 2.11 -20.93
CA VAL A 163 0.52 2.29 -22.09
C VAL A 163 0.85 3.78 -22.28
N HIS A 164 -0.16 4.63 -22.25
CA HIS A 164 0.05 6.07 -22.42
C HIS A 164 0.91 6.65 -21.29
N ALA A 165 0.62 6.32 -20.04
CA ALA A 165 1.36 6.81 -18.89
C ALA A 165 2.83 6.34 -18.92
N ALA A 166 3.11 5.08 -19.22
CA ALA A 166 4.46 4.56 -19.36
C ALA A 166 5.26 5.28 -20.46
N LEU A 167 4.64 5.59 -21.59
CA LEU A 167 5.32 6.21 -22.73
C LEU A 167 5.49 7.72 -22.61
N TYR A 168 4.63 8.41 -21.84
CA TYR A 168 4.60 9.89 -21.79
C TYR A 168 4.71 10.50 -20.40
N LEU A 169 4.70 9.69 -19.32
CA LEU A 169 4.79 10.18 -17.93
C LEU A 169 5.88 9.46 -17.11
N HIS A 170 6.73 8.61 -17.74
CA HIS A 170 7.66 7.73 -17.02
C HIS A 170 8.62 8.46 -16.06
N TRP A 171 8.98 9.71 -16.35
CA TRP A 171 9.84 10.53 -15.48
C TRP A 171 9.14 11.04 -14.21
N HIS A 172 7.82 10.84 -14.08
CA HIS A 172 6.99 11.19 -12.93
C HIS A 172 6.17 9.99 -12.45
N PRO A 173 6.74 9.09 -11.64
CA PRO A 173 6.06 7.87 -11.17
C PRO A 173 4.66 8.13 -10.57
N GLU A 174 4.51 9.19 -9.78
CA GLU A 174 3.23 9.59 -9.19
C GLU A 174 2.18 9.98 -10.25
N ALA A 175 2.60 10.60 -11.35
CA ALA A 175 1.69 10.93 -12.45
C ALA A 175 1.21 9.68 -13.19
N ILE A 176 2.04 8.62 -13.25
CA ILE A 176 1.61 7.32 -13.78
C ILE A 176 0.48 6.76 -12.92
N VAL A 177 0.68 6.70 -11.59
CA VAL A 177 -0.33 6.18 -10.66
C VAL A 177 -1.65 6.95 -10.82
N GLN A 178 -1.59 8.28 -10.84
CA GLN A 178 -2.79 9.13 -11.00
C GLN A 178 -3.53 8.92 -12.31
N ALA A 179 -2.80 8.62 -13.41
CA ALA A 179 -3.38 8.45 -14.74
C ALA A 179 -4.07 7.10 -14.94
N LEU A 180 -3.80 6.08 -14.08
CA LEU A 180 -4.32 4.73 -14.28
C LEU A 180 -5.86 4.67 -14.30
N LEU A 181 -6.55 5.38 -13.41
CA LEU A 181 -8.01 5.40 -13.36
C LEU A 181 -8.65 6.57 -14.12
N ASP A 182 -7.94 7.20 -15.06
CA ASP A 182 -8.56 8.19 -15.93
C ASP A 182 -9.71 7.53 -16.72
N ASN A 183 -10.89 8.16 -16.71
CA ASN A 183 -12.15 7.65 -17.28
C ASN A 183 -12.65 6.32 -16.67
N LEU A 184 -12.20 5.97 -15.47
CA LEU A 184 -12.62 4.80 -14.70
C LEU A 184 -12.95 5.22 -13.26
N SER A 185 -13.57 4.31 -12.50
CA SER A 185 -13.81 4.47 -11.08
C SER A 185 -13.45 3.20 -10.32
N LEU A 186 -13.16 3.34 -9.01
CA LEU A 186 -12.89 2.22 -8.11
C LEU A 186 -14.08 1.23 -8.02
N GLU A 187 -15.29 1.67 -8.33
CA GLU A 187 -16.47 0.80 -8.36
C GLU A 187 -16.46 -0.18 -9.54
N ARG A 188 -15.70 0.13 -10.61
CA ARG A 188 -15.57 -0.72 -11.80
C ARG A 188 -14.33 -1.60 -11.75
N ILE A 189 -13.18 -1.01 -11.40
CA ILE A 189 -11.88 -1.69 -11.39
C ILE A 189 -10.99 -1.09 -10.30
N GLU A 190 -10.30 -1.94 -9.57
CA GLU A 190 -9.36 -1.61 -8.51
C GLU A 190 -7.95 -1.98 -8.96
N VAL A 191 -6.97 -1.11 -8.75
CA VAL A 191 -5.54 -1.42 -8.90
C VAL A 191 -4.98 -1.61 -7.49
N ASP A 192 -4.86 -2.85 -7.05
CA ASP A 192 -4.48 -3.20 -5.68
C ASP A 192 -2.98 -3.49 -5.51
N MET A 193 -2.23 -3.51 -6.61
CA MET A 193 -0.78 -3.67 -6.57
C MET A 193 -0.11 -2.99 -7.77
N ILE A 194 1.05 -2.38 -7.54
CA ILE A 194 1.89 -1.76 -8.56
C ILE A 194 3.37 -2.00 -8.25
N GLU A 195 4.16 -2.30 -9.28
CA GLU A 195 5.61 -2.44 -9.19
C GLU A 195 6.29 -1.82 -10.40
N PHE A 196 7.33 -1.05 -10.15
CA PHE A 196 8.18 -0.45 -11.16
C PHE A 196 9.59 -1.06 -11.08
N HIS A 197 10.15 -1.41 -12.23
CA HIS A 197 11.47 -2.04 -12.33
C HIS A 197 12.26 -1.47 -13.51
N GLY A 198 13.59 -1.64 -13.45
CA GLY A 198 14.48 -1.24 -14.53
C GLY A 198 15.18 0.10 -14.32
N PRO A 199 16.01 0.53 -15.30
CA PRO A 199 16.89 1.68 -15.14
C PRO A 199 16.16 3.00 -14.88
N GLU A 200 15.02 3.23 -15.54
CA GLU A 200 14.21 4.44 -15.36
C GLU A 200 13.73 4.61 -13.92
N PHE A 201 13.45 3.49 -13.26
CA PHE A 201 12.85 3.45 -11.92
C PHE A 201 13.83 3.03 -10.81
N ALA A 202 15.15 3.09 -11.07
CA ALA A 202 16.17 2.62 -10.11
C ALA A 202 16.15 3.34 -8.75
N LYS A 203 15.57 4.54 -8.69
CA LYS A 203 15.43 5.34 -7.45
C LYS A 203 14.02 5.32 -6.86
N VAL A 204 13.10 4.59 -7.48
CA VAL A 204 11.71 4.54 -7.03
C VAL A 204 11.56 3.47 -5.96
N ASP A 205 11.02 3.85 -4.81
CA ASP A 205 10.60 2.90 -3.79
C ASP A 205 9.15 2.48 -4.07
N ASN A 206 8.97 1.22 -4.44
CA ASN A 206 7.65 0.68 -4.77
C ASN A 206 6.66 0.74 -3.59
N ARG A 207 7.14 0.82 -2.34
CA ARG A 207 6.28 0.97 -1.16
C ARG A 207 5.57 2.32 -1.15
N LEU A 208 6.23 3.38 -1.64
CA LEU A 208 5.61 4.70 -1.79
C LEU A 208 4.53 4.70 -2.88
N LEU A 209 4.75 3.98 -3.98
CA LEU A 209 3.73 3.81 -5.01
C LEU A 209 2.50 3.05 -4.47
N ALA A 210 2.72 2.01 -3.67
CA ALA A 210 1.64 1.28 -3.03
C ALA A 210 0.87 2.14 -2.02
N LEU A 211 1.56 3.00 -1.24
CA LEU A 211 0.91 4.00 -0.40
C LEU A 211 0.06 4.95 -1.26
N GLU A 212 0.60 5.43 -2.37
CA GLU A 212 -0.08 6.36 -3.26
C GLU A 212 -1.34 5.76 -3.89
N LEU A 213 -1.34 4.45 -4.23
CA LEU A 213 -2.57 3.76 -4.64
C LEU A 213 -3.70 3.96 -3.63
N VAL A 214 -3.39 3.85 -2.33
CA VAL A 214 -4.39 4.02 -1.26
C VAL A 214 -4.77 5.49 -1.07
N GLU A 215 -3.81 6.43 -1.11
CA GLU A 215 -4.05 7.87 -0.97
C GLU A 215 -4.90 8.44 -2.10
N LYS A 216 -4.69 7.98 -3.33
CA LYS A 216 -5.44 8.42 -4.52
C LYS A 216 -6.74 7.63 -4.75
N GLY A 217 -7.01 6.62 -3.93
CA GLY A 217 -8.22 5.83 -4.00
C GLY A 217 -8.28 4.88 -5.20
N LEU A 218 -7.13 4.37 -5.66
CA LEU A 218 -7.06 3.30 -6.65
C LEU A 218 -7.31 1.93 -6.03
N THR A 219 -7.02 1.82 -4.73
CA THR A 219 -7.39 0.71 -3.85
C THR A 219 -7.70 1.24 -2.45
N ASN A 220 -8.29 0.41 -1.60
CA ASN A 220 -8.53 0.74 -0.20
C ASN A 220 -7.45 0.20 0.75
N ALA A 221 -6.56 -0.68 0.29
CA ALA A 221 -5.49 -1.21 1.12
C ALA A 221 -4.32 -1.73 0.28
N ALA A 222 -3.11 -1.64 0.85
CA ALA A 222 -1.88 -2.21 0.30
C ALA A 222 -1.12 -2.95 1.41
N MET A 223 -0.43 -4.05 1.06
CA MET A 223 0.21 -4.92 2.03
C MET A 223 1.69 -5.13 1.72
N PHE A 224 2.50 -5.14 2.78
CA PHE A 224 3.95 -5.35 2.72
C PHE A 224 4.36 -6.52 3.61
N MET A 225 5.26 -7.34 3.12
CA MET A 225 5.92 -8.38 3.92
C MET A 225 7.01 -7.77 4.81
N PRO A 226 7.50 -8.48 5.84
CA PRO A 226 8.56 -7.97 6.72
C PRO A 226 9.84 -7.52 6.02
N ASP A 227 10.13 -8.08 4.84
CA ASP A 227 11.27 -7.70 3.99
C ASP A 227 11.00 -6.48 3.11
N GLY A 228 9.86 -5.82 3.26
CA GLY A 228 9.44 -4.65 2.51
C GLY A 228 8.83 -4.93 1.13
N ARG A 229 8.78 -6.20 0.68
CA ARG A 229 8.12 -6.54 -0.58
C ARG A 229 6.62 -6.30 -0.52
N ILE A 230 6.09 -5.70 -1.57
CA ILE A 230 4.64 -5.57 -1.77
C ILE A 230 4.07 -6.95 -2.10
N VAL A 231 2.91 -7.27 -1.54
CA VAL A 231 2.21 -8.52 -1.80
C VAL A 231 0.73 -8.28 -1.99
N GLN A 232 0.11 -9.14 -2.80
CA GLN A 232 -1.34 -9.16 -2.91
C GLN A 232 -1.97 -9.65 -1.59
N PRO A 233 -2.91 -8.90 -1.01
CA PRO A 233 -3.64 -9.35 0.16
C PRO A 233 -4.35 -10.70 -0.06
N SER A 234 -4.87 -10.93 -1.27
CA SER A 234 -5.52 -12.19 -1.66
C SER A 234 -4.60 -13.42 -1.54
N ASP A 235 -3.32 -13.28 -1.87
CA ASP A 235 -2.35 -14.37 -1.75
C ASP A 235 -1.85 -14.53 -0.31
N ALA A 236 -1.53 -13.42 0.34
CA ALA A 236 -0.94 -13.41 1.69
C ALA A 236 -1.92 -13.88 2.77
N LEU A 237 -3.20 -13.48 2.67
CA LEU A 237 -4.24 -13.72 3.68
C LEU A 237 -5.09 -14.98 3.40
N TYR A 238 -4.90 -15.62 2.25
CA TYR A 238 -5.70 -16.77 1.85
C TYR A 238 -5.59 -17.92 2.87
N LYS A 239 -6.76 -18.34 3.40
CA LYS A 239 -6.85 -19.41 4.40
C LYS A 239 -5.95 -19.20 5.63
N LYS A 240 -5.75 -17.96 6.08
CA LYS A 240 -5.03 -17.65 7.32
C LYS A 240 -6.01 -17.25 8.42
N CYS A 241 -5.74 -17.67 9.66
CA CYS A 241 -6.24 -17.00 10.85
C CYS A 241 -5.45 -15.69 10.98
N ILE A 242 -6.14 -14.57 11.23
CA ILE A 242 -5.50 -13.26 11.20
C ILE A 242 -5.69 -12.59 12.55
N LEU A 243 -4.60 -12.13 13.15
CA LEU A 243 -4.62 -11.30 14.35
C LEU A 243 -4.12 -9.90 13.97
N VAL A 244 -4.98 -8.89 14.06
CA VAL A 244 -4.68 -7.52 13.61
C VAL A 244 -4.47 -6.61 14.79
N GLU A 245 -3.36 -5.89 14.81
CA GLU A 245 -3.18 -4.72 15.67
C GLU A 245 -3.21 -3.44 14.82
N ARG A 246 -4.13 -2.54 15.15
CA ARG A 246 -4.23 -1.21 14.55
C ARG A 246 -3.50 -0.18 15.40
N GLY A 247 -2.57 0.54 14.78
CA GLY A 247 -1.82 1.58 15.49
C GLY A 247 -1.11 2.56 14.58
N SER A 248 -0.49 3.58 15.19
CA SER A 248 0.40 4.51 14.49
C SER A 248 1.83 3.99 14.38
N PHE A 249 2.26 3.14 15.33
CA PHE A 249 3.60 2.53 15.41
C PHE A 249 4.76 3.53 15.26
N ARG A 250 4.64 4.67 15.92
CA ARG A 250 5.57 5.80 15.80
C ARG A 250 6.22 6.16 17.15
N PRO A 251 7.22 5.41 17.62
CA PRO A 251 7.67 4.09 17.17
C PRO A 251 6.80 2.93 17.70
N VAL A 252 7.14 1.70 17.30
CA VAL A 252 6.70 0.47 17.97
C VAL A 252 7.25 0.48 19.38
N THR A 253 6.41 0.18 20.38
CA THR A 253 6.77 0.18 21.79
C THR A 253 6.67 -1.20 22.42
N ARG A 254 7.17 -1.38 23.64
CA ARG A 254 7.01 -2.64 24.37
C ARG A 254 5.56 -2.97 24.65
N VAL A 255 4.67 -1.98 24.79
CA VAL A 255 3.24 -2.23 24.95
C VAL A 255 2.63 -2.86 23.70
N THR A 256 3.03 -2.43 22.49
CA THR A 256 2.64 -3.05 21.22
C THR A 256 3.01 -4.54 21.22
N VAL A 257 4.25 -4.87 21.57
CA VAL A 257 4.72 -6.26 21.63
C VAL A 257 3.95 -7.07 22.68
N ASP A 258 3.72 -6.52 23.84
CA ASP A 258 2.94 -7.17 24.91
C ASP A 258 1.49 -7.42 24.45
N MET A 259 0.84 -6.44 23.80
CA MET A 259 -0.50 -6.58 23.26
C MET A 259 -0.60 -7.73 22.27
N ILE A 260 0.31 -7.80 21.30
CA ILE A 260 0.37 -8.90 20.32
C ILE A 260 0.59 -10.24 21.03
N ARG A 261 1.57 -10.32 21.92
CA ARG A 261 1.95 -11.55 22.63
C ARG A 261 0.78 -12.13 23.43
N TYR A 262 0.11 -11.30 24.22
CA TYR A 262 -1.00 -11.77 25.05
C TYR A 262 -2.25 -12.08 24.23
N ALA A 263 -2.54 -11.27 23.20
CA ALA A 263 -3.64 -11.56 22.28
C ALA A 263 -3.41 -12.87 21.52
N GLN A 264 -2.21 -13.09 21.00
CA GLN A 264 -1.85 -14.31 20.28
C GLN A 264 -1.96 -15.55 21.17
N ALA A 265 -1.48 -15.46 22.42
CA ALA A 265 -1.58 -16.53 23.40
C ALA A 265 -3.04 -16.94 23.69
N GLN A 266 -3.97 -15.98 23.69
CA GLN A 266 -5.40 -16.25 23.85
C GLN A 266 -6.05 -16.70 22.54
N PHE A 267 -5.69 -16.08 21.40
CA PHE A 267 -6.28 -16.38 20.10
C PHE A 267 -6.03 -17.81 19.65
N VAL A 268 -4.84 -18.36 19.90
CA VAL A 268 -4.51 -19.75 19.56
C VAL A 268 -5.31 -20.80 20.38
N GLN A 269 -5.94 -20.37 21.48
CA GLN A 269 -6.82 -21.22 22.29
C GLN A 269 -8.27 -21.26 21.77
N GLU A 270 -8.62 -20.38 20.82
CA GLU A 270 -9.94 -20.38 20.24
C GLU A 270 -10.20 -21.65 19.43
N PRO A 271 -11.36 -22.30 19.56
CA PRO A 271 -11.62 -23.62 18.96
C PRO A 271 -11.35 -23.69 17.46
N ASN A 272 -11.68 -22.62 16.75
CA ASN A 272 -11.51 -22.56 15.28
C ASN A 272 -10.11 -22.09 14.85
N VAL A 273 -9.21 -21.77 15.79
CA VAL A 273 -7.82 -21.38 15.56
C VAL A 273 -6.85 -22.50 15.91
N VAL A 274 -7.23 -23.39 16.84
CA VAL A 274 -6.39 -24.49 17.29
C VAL A 274 -5.82 -25.27 16.08
N GLY A 275 -4.49 -25.43 16.07
CA GLY A 275 -3.77 -26.12 14.98
C GLY A 275 -3.40 -25.23 13.79
N ASN A 276 -3.79 -23.96 13.78
CA ASN A 276 -3.37 -22.97 12.79
C ASN A 276 -2.43 -21.97 13.45
N GLU A 277 -1.37 -21.58 12.74
CA GLU A 277 -0.51 -20.47 13.15
C GLU A 277 -1.12 -19.15 12.66
N PRO A 278 -1.54 -18.25 13.57
CA PRO A 278 -2.11 -16.99 13.17
C PRO A 278 -1.07 -16.05 12.53
N MET A 279 -1.46 -15.41 11.44
CA MET A 279 -0.70 -14.27 10.90
C MET A 279 -1.00 -13.03 11.74
N VAL A 280 0.03 -12.47 12.36
CA VAL A 280 -0.07 -11.15 13.00
C VAL A 280 0.10 -10.08 11.93
N LEU A 281 -0.90 -9.22 11.78
CA LEU A 281 -0.96 -8.16 10.77
C LEU A 281 -0.96 -6.79 11.46
N MET A 282 0.03 -5.97 11.15
CA MET A 282 0.16 -4.61 11.69
C MET A 282 -0.56 -3.64 10.76
N GLU A 283 -1.65 -3.04 11.19
CA GLU A 283 -2.47 -2.18 10.34
C GLU A 283 -2.30 -0.71 10.70
N MET A 284 -1.98 0.10 9.69
CA MET A 284 -1.96 1.57 9.78
C MET A 284 -3.00 2.16 8.82
N THR A 285 -3.91 2.97 9.34
CA THR A 285 -4.82 3.72 8.47
C THR A 285 -4.12 4.96 7.90
N LEU A 286 -4.59 5.49 6.76
CA LEU A 286 -4.13 6.79 6.25
C LEU A 286 -4.23 7.89 7.32
N LYS A 287 -5.25 7.82 8.20
CA LYS A 287 -5.40 8.74 9.32
C LYS A 287 -4.27 8.59 10.34
N ASN A 288 -3.81 7.37 10.62
CA ASN A 288 -2.67 7.12 11.53
C ASN A 288 -1.33 7.60 10.94
N LEU A 289 -1.22 7.62 9.62
CA LEU A 289 -0.04 8.10 8.91
C LEU A 289 -0.02 9.62 8.77
N SER A 290 -1.20 10.26 8.69
CA SER A 290 -1.32 11.69 8.45
C SER A 290 -0.96 12.53 9.68
N THR A 291 -0.18 13.57 9.45
CA THR A 291 0.06 14.67 10.40
C THR A 291 -0.41 15.97 9.71
N GLU A 292 -1.34 16.69 10.32
CA GLU A 292 -1.93 17.92 9.75
C GLU A 292 -2.50 17.75 8.33
N GLY A 293 -3.05 16.55 8.03
CA GLY A 293 -3.66 16.25 6.73
C GLY A 293 -2.67 15.87 5.63
N LYS A 294 -1.38 15.73 5.93
CA LYS A 294 -0.34 15.27 4.99
C LYS A 294 0.36 14.02 5.54
N ILE A 295 0.76 13.15 4.64
CA ILE A 295 1.57 11.98 4.97
C ILE A 295 3.03 12.32 4.66
N ASP A 296 3.90 12.12 5.65
CA ASP A 296 5.34 12.19 5.48
C ASP A 296 5.82 10.83 4.96
N HIS A 297 6.33 10.80 3.74
CA HIS A 297 6.79 9.58 3.07
C HIS A 297 7.98 8.92 3.79
N GLN A 298 8.91 9.72 4.34
CA GLN A 298 10.04 9.17 5.07
C GLN A 298 9.58 8.55 6.40
N ASP A 299 8.73 9.24 7.14
CA ASP A 299 8.14 8.72 8.38
C ASP A 299 7.32 7.43 8.14
N PHE A 300 6.64 7.33 6.99
CA PHE A 300 5.96 6.11 6.58
C PHE A 300 6.95 4.96 6.36
N LEU A 301 8.03 5.17 5.57
CA LEU A 301 9.05 4.17 5.31
C LEU A 301 9.75 3.73 6.61
N ASP A 302 10.07 4.68 7.49
CA ASP A 302 10.65 4.40 8.80
C ASP A 302 9.78 3.44 9.62
N ARG A 303 8.46 3.67 9.65
CA ARG A 303 7.51 2.80 10.38
C ARG A 303 7.42 1.40 9.76
N VAL A 304 7.37 1.31 8.42
CA VAL A 304 7.35 0.01 7.72
C VAL A 304 8.62 -0.77 8.00
N ASP A 305 9.79 -0.11 7.96
CA ASP A 305 11.07 -0.73 8.28
C ASP A 305 11.13 -1.22 9.74
N LEU A 306 10.65 -0.41 10.69
CA LEU A 306 10.60 -0.78 12.10
C LEU A 306 9.68 -1.98 12.35
N LEU A 307 8.50 -2.02 11.73
CA LEU A 307 7.58 -3.15 11.82
C LEU A 307 8.16 -4.40 11.15
N GLY A 308 8.88 -4.25 10.03
CA GLY A 308 9.58 -5.33 9.36
C GLY A 308 10.61 -6.03 10.26
N THR A 309 11.33 -5.28 11.11
CA THR A 309 12.28 -5.88 12.08
C THR A 309 11.59 -6.75 13.13
N MET A 310 10.28 -6.53 13.35
CA MET A 310 9.48 -7.35 14.26
C MET A 310 8.99 -8.66 13.61
N GLY A 311 9.24 -8.85 12.29
CA GLY A 311 8.81 -10.01 11.55
C GLY A 311 7.32 -10.04 11.18
N HIS A 312 6.63 -8.90 11.28
CA HIS A 312 5.20 -8.82 11.00
C HIS A 312 4.92 -8.10 9.67
N PRO A 313 4.03 -8.64 8.82
CA PRO A 313 3.52 -7.92 7.67
C PRO A 313 2.71 -6.69 8.08
N VAL A 314 2.72 -5.69 7.19
CA VAL A 314 2.07 -4.39 7.38
C VAL A 314 0.95 -4.22 6.38
N LEU A 315 -0.20 -3.77 6.82
CA LEU A 315 -1.34 -3.36 5.99
C LEU A 315 -1.54 -1.85 6.12
N ILE A 316 -1.48 -1.14 5.01
CA ILE A 316 -1.94 0.24 4.94
C ILE A 316 -3.37 0.25 4.44
N SER A 317 -4.25 0.98 5.11
CA SER A 317 -5.66 0.98 4.74
C SER A 317 -6.33 2.35 4.82
N ASN A 318 -7.42 2.49 4.06
CA ASN A 318 -8.35 3.62 4.15
C ASN A 318 -9.63 3.23 4.89
N TYR A 319 -9.57 2.19 5.73
CA TYR A 319 -10.72 1.75 6.51
C TYR A 319 -10.73 2.41 7.89
N GLY A 320 -11.48 3.52 8.05
CA GLY A 320 -11.64 4.19 9.35
C GLY A 320 -12.28 3.27 10.37
N GLU A 321 -13.37 2.61 10.01
CA GLU A 321 -14.18 1.78 10.88
C GLU A 321 -13.76 0.31 10.86
N PHE A 322 -13.73 -0.31 12.04
CA PHE A 322 -13.34 -1.72 12.20
C PHE A 322 -14.23 -2.70 11.44
N HIS A 323 -15.52 -2.43 11.31
CA HIS A 323 -16.43 -3.31 10.56
C HIS A 323 -16.10 -3.37 9.05
N ARG A 324 -15.58 -2.26 8.49
CA ARG A 324 -15.13 -2.22 7.09
C ARG A 324 -13.83 -3.01 6.91
N LEU A 325 -12.88 -2.86 7.83
CA LEU A 325 -11.67 -3.68 7.82
C LEU A 325 -11.99 -5.16 7.99
N ALA A 326 -12.89 -5.52 8.90
CA ALA A 326 -13.35 -6.89 9.07
C ALA A 326 -13.95 -7.47 7.77
N ALA A 327 -14.82 -6.71 7.11
CA ALA A 327 -15.41 -7.10 5.83
C ALA A 327 -14.34 -7.29 4.73
N TYR A 328 -13.33 -6.43 4.69
CA TYR A 328 -12.21 -6.54 3.77
C TYR A 328 -11.39 -7.82 4.00
N LEU A 329 -10.99 -8.11 5.24
CA LEU A 329 -10.21 -9.29 5.56
C LEU A 329 -10.97 -10.59 5.25
N HIS A 330 -12.28 -10.62 5.54
CA HIS A 330 -13.12 -11.77 5.25
C HIS A 330 -13.41 -12.01 3.76
N ARG A 331 -12.98 -11.13 2.87
CA ARG A 331 -12.92 -11.43 1.42
C ARG A 331 -11.90 -12.51 1.12
N PHE A 332 -10.79 -12.56 1.88
CA PHE A 332 -9.64 -13.43 1.61
C PHE A 332 -9.60 -14.67 2.49
N THR A 333 -10.18 -14.62 3.69
CA THR A 333 -10.21 -15.77 4.60
C THR A 333 -11.61 -16.01 5.18
N LYS A 334 -11.95 -17.28 5.41
CA LYS A 334 -13.12 -17.71 6.17
C LYS A 334 -12.77 -18.16 7.58
N LEU A 335 -11.48 -18.14 7.90
CA LEU A 335 -10.96 -18.49 9.22
C LEU A 335 -11.12 -17.30 10.19
N PRO A 336 -11.01 -17.53 11.51
CA PRO A 336 -11.18 -16.51 12.52
C PRO A 336 -10.27 -15.30 12.33
N VAL A 337 -10.81 -14.12 12.67
CA VAL A 337 -10.08 -12.85 12.72
C VAL A 337 -10.14 -12.30 14.15
N GLY A 338 -8.99 -11.92 14.72
CA GLY A 338 -8.90 -11.23 15.99
C GLY A 338 -8.44 -9.79 15.80
N PHE A 339 -9.06 -8.84 16.47
CA PHE A 339 -8.55 -7.48 16.60
C PHE A 339 -7.96 -7.25 17.98
N VAL A 340 -6.74 -6.73 18.00
CA VAL A 340 -6.01 -6.35 19.22
C VAL A 340 -6.18 -4.86 19.44
N MET A 341 -6.61 -4.45 20.63
CA MET A 341 -6.80 -3.05 20.97
C MET A 341 -6.65 -2.77 22.46
N GLY A 342 -6.36 -1.53 22.78
CA GLY A 342 -6.40 -1.05 24.17
C GLY A 342 -7.79 -0.56 24.58
N ILE A 343 -8.00 -0.35 25.89
CA ILE A 343 -9.23 0.23 26.45
C ILE A 343 -9.63 1.57 25.79
N PRO A 344 -8.70 2.51 25.49
CA PRO A 344 -9.09 3.75 24.80
C PRO A 344 -9.80 3.49 23.46
N THR A 345 -9.25 2.61 22.64
CA THR A 345 -9.83 2.25 21.34
C THR A 345 -11.16 1.51 21.50
N LEU A 346 -11.27 0.59 22.48
CA LEU A 346 -12.55 -0.06 22.79
C LEU A 346 -13.61 0.95 23.19
N LYS A 347 -13.25 1.98 23.97
CA LYS A 347 -14.17 3.05 24.35
C LYS A 347 -14.66 3.85 23.13
N GLU A 348 -13.72 4.19 22.22
CA GLU A 348 -14.07 4.86 20.95
C GLU A 348 -15.01 4.01 20.09
N LEU A 349 -14.84 2.69 20.08
CA LEU A 349 -15.69 1.76 19.33
C LEU A 349 -17.16 1.83 19.78
N PHE A 350 -17.44 2.24 21.03
CA PHE A 350 -18.81 2.43 21.57
C PHE A 350 -19.31 3.89 21.44
N GLU A 351 -18.61 4.76 20.70
CA GLU A 351 -19.07 6.12 20.41
C GLU A 351 -19.97 6.13 19.16
N GLU A 352 -21.27 6.31 19.35
CA GLU A 352 -22.28 6.23 18.28
C GLU A 352 -22.07 7.24 17.14
N LYS A 353 -21.40 8.36 17.41
CA LYS A 353 -21.07 9.37 16.39
C LYS A 353 -20.31 8.82 15.17
N TYR A 354 -19.57 7.72 15.34
CA TYR A 354 -18.84 7.07 14.25
C TYR A 354 -19.72 6.23 13.33
N TYR A 355 -20.98 6.03 13.70
CA TYR A 355 -21.93 5.16 12.98
C TYR A 355 -23.15 5.93 12.49
N ALA A 356 -23.14 7.25 12.56
CA ALA A 356 -24.26 8.10 12.18
C ALA A 356 -24.69 7.94 10.71
N GLU A 357 -23.77 7.56 9.85
CA GLU A 357 -24.03 7.30 8.42
C GLU A 357 -24.68 5.94 8.14
N LEU A 358 -24.70 5.03 9.13
CA LEU A 358 -25.35 3.73 9.00
C LEU A 358 -26.82 3.84 9.43
N GLN A 359 -27.74 3.28 8.63
CA GLN A 359 -29.18 3.30 8.95
C GLN A 359 -29.50 2.61 10.29
N GLY A 360 -28.81 1.52 10.59
CA GLY A 360 -28.92 0.78 11.85
C GLY A 360 -27.93 1.22 12.92
N GLY A 361 -27.16 2.31 12.70
CA GLY A 361 -26.21 2.86 13.65
C GLY A 361 -25.18 1.85 14.15
N ILE A 362 -24.87 1.89 15.44
CA ILE A 362 -23.90 1.00 16.09
C ILE A 362 -24.29 -0.48 15.99
N LEU A 363 -25.59 -0.81 16.03
CA LEU A 363 -26.05 -2.20 15.93
C LEU A 363 -25.74 -2.80 14.55
N GLU A 364 -25.92 -2.02 13.49
CA GLU A 364 -25.56 -2.45 12.14
C GLU A 364 -24.04 -2.67 12.02
N SER A 365 -23.24 -1.73 12.53
CA SER A 365 -21.78 -1.85 12.53
C SER A 365 -21.31 -3.12 13.24
N PHE A 366 -21.81 -3.38 14.45
CA PHE A 366 -21.43 -4.54 15.24
C PHE A 366 -21.96 -5.85 14.64
N GLY A 367 -23.17 -5.86 14.08
CA GLY A 367 -23.71 -7.00 13.36
C GLY A 367 -22.85 -7.37 12.13
N ARG A 368 -22.34 -6.37 11.40
CA ARG A 368 -21.42 -6.58 10.28
C ARG A 368 -20.05 -7.07 10.75
N MET A 369 -19.52 -6.51 11.85
CA MET A 369 -18.18 -6.82 12.36
C MET A 369 -18.11 -8.24 12.91
N PHE A 370 -19.07 -8.66 13.75
CA PHE A 370 -19.05 -9.95 14.45
C PHE A 370 -19.67 -11.11 13.65
N LYS A 371 -20.04 -10.89 12.39
CA LYS A 371 -20.73 -11.88 11.56
C LYS A 371 -19.94 -13.18 11.32
N ASN A 372 -18.61 -13.12 11.23
CA ASN A 372 -17.77 -14.19 10.73
C ASN A 372 -16.68 -14.60 11.74
N ASP A 373 -17.07 -14.96 12.97
CA ASP A 373 -16.14 -15.40 14.02
C ASP A 373 -14.99 -14.42 14.28
N LEU A 374 -15.35 -13.14 14.40
CA LEU A 374 -14.42 -12.08 14.78
C LEU A 374 -14.44 -11.88 16.29
N LYS A 375 -13.26 -11.67 16.88
CA LYS A 375 -13.09 -11.40 18.33
C LYS A 375 -12.22 -10.20 18.57
N LEU A 376 -12.52 -9.48 19.67
CA LEU A 376 -11.72 -8.36 20.14
C LEU A 376 -10.92 -8.80 21.37
N PHE A 377 -9.60 -8.65 21.31
CA PHE A 377 -8.68 -8.88 22.43
C PHE A 377 -8.26 -7.54 23.01
N VAL A 378 -8.61 -7.29 24.26
CA VAL A 378 -8.54 -5.96 24.86
C VAL A 378 -7.47 -5.91 25.94
N TYR A 379 -6.44 -5.12 25.68
CA TYR A 379 -5.36 -4.84 26.63
C TYR A 379 -5.81 -3.83 27.69
N PRO A 380 -5.58 -4.08 28.98
CA PRO A 380 -5.95 -3.15 30.05
C PRO A 380 -5.17 -1.84 29.96
N TYR A 381 -5.70 -0.83 30.61
CA TYR A 381 -5.16 0.51 30.65
C TYR A 381 -5.03 0.99 32.10
N LYS A 382 -3.87 1.54 32.44
CA LYS A 382 -3.66 2.18 33.73
C LYS A 382 -3.87 3.68 33.62
N ASP A 383 -4.92 4.17 34.25
CA ASP A 383 -5.26 5.59 34.23
C ASP A 383 -4.12 6.44 34.87
N PRO A 384 -3.57 7.43 34.14
CA PRO A 384 -2.43 8.21 34.63
C PRO A 384 -2.73 9.03 35.89
N LEU A 385 -4.00 9.45 36.05
CA LEU A 385 -4.43 10.31 37.17
C LEU A 385 -4.82 9.47 38.39
N THR A 386 -5.72 8.52 38.23
CA THR A 386 -6.29 7.74 39.34
C THR A 386 -5.45 6.51 39.68
N LYS A 387 -4.47 6.14 38.82
CA LYS A 387 -3.70 4.89 38.88
C LYS A 387 -4.53 3.62 38.84
N ALA A 388 -5.84 3.72 38.62
CA ALA A 388 -6.74 2.58 38.50
C ALA A 388 -6.47 1.79 37.22
N ILE A 389 -6.56 0.46 37.31
CA ILE A 389 -6.48 -0.42 36.14
C ILE A 389 -7.89 -0.62 35.58
N ILE A 390 -8.10 -0.16 34.35
CA ILE A 390 -9.33 -0.34 33.60
C ILE A 390 -9.14 -1.53 32.67
N THR A 391 -10.06 -2.50 32.79
CA THR A 391 -10.09 -3.72 31.99
C THR A 391 -11.39 -3.77 31.18
N ALA A 392 -11.51 -4.69 30.22
CA ALA A 392 -12.79 -4.92 29.56
C ALA A 392 -13.91 -5.27 30.55
N GLY A 393 -13.61 -5.98 31.65
CA GLY A 393 -14.61 -6.36 32.65
C GLY A 393 -15.14 -5.22 33.51
N ASN A 394 -14.38 -4.14 33.71
CA ASN A 394 -14.80 -2.99 34.53
C ASN A 394 -15.01 -1.70 33.73
N LEU A 395 -14.86 -1.73 32.40
CA LEU A 395 -15.14 -0.59 31.52
C LEU A 395 -16.61 -0.17 31.62
N ARG A 396 -16.84 1.13 31.74
CA ARG A 396 -18.18 1.71 31.69
C ARG A 396 -18.42 2.35 30.33
N VAL A 397 -19.43 1.83 29.62
CA VAL A 397 -19.98 2.43 28.39
C VAL A 397 -21.20 3.29 28.73
N ALA A 398 -21.73 4.02 27.75
CA ALA A 398 -22.94 4.81 27.92
C ALA A 398 -24.10 3.93 28.45
N PRO A 399 -24.98 4.45 29.36
CA PRO A 399 -25.99 3.63 30.04
C PRO A 399 -26.87 2.83 29.09
N HIS A 400 -27.30 3.39 27.95
CA HIS A 400 -28.16 2.74 26.96
C HIS A 400 -27.44 1.64 26.17
N LEU A 401 -26.10 1.65 26.07
CA LEU A 401 -25.28 0.62 25.42
C LEU A 401 -24.86 -0.50 26.36
N ARG A 402 -25.15 -0.38 27.67
CA ARG A 402 -24.67 -1.32 28.69
C ARG A 402 -25.04 -2.77 28.39
N HIS A 403 -26.29 -3.03 27.98
CA HIS A 403 -26.75 -4.40 27.71
C HIS A 403 -26.12 -4.97 26.43
N LEU A 404 -25.89 -4.14 25.42
CA LEU A 404 -25.13 -4.55 24.24
C LEU A 404 -23.68 -4.93 24.61
N TYR A 405 -23.03 -4.12 25.45
CA TYR A 405 -21.68 -4.41 25.93
C TYR A 405 -21.63 -5.73 26.72
N MET A 406 -22.59 -5.95 27.64
CA MET A 406 -22.68 -7.20 28.41
C MET A 406 -22.91 -8.40 27.48
N TYR A 407 -23.80 -8.30 26.50
CA TYR A 407 -24.02 -9.36 25.52
C TYR A 407 -22.72 -9.74 24.79
N LEU A 408 -21.92 -8.76 24.34
CA LEU A 408 -20.67 -9.01 23.63
C LEU A 408 -19.60 -9.64 24.54
N MET A 409 -19.58 -9.27 25.83
CA MET A 409 -18.67 -9.85 26.83
C MET A 409 -19.06 -11.30 27.18
N GLU A 410 -20.33 -11.55 27.44
CA GLU A 410 -20.84 -12.88 27.83
C GLU A 410 -20.75 -13.91 26.71
N ASN A 411 -20.87 -13.45 25.45
CA ASN A 411 -20.69 -14.30 24.26
C ASN A 411 -19.24 -14.34 23.74
N HIS A 412 -18.27 -13.82 24.50
CA HIS A 412 -16.86 -13.85 24.19
C HIS A 412 -16.46 -13.18 22.86
N PHE A 413 -17.27 -12.24 22.35
CA PHE A 413 -16.88 -11.37 21.24
C PHE A 413 -15.83 -10.35 21.68
N ILE A 414 -15.92 -9.90 22.93
CA ILE A 414 -14.92 -9.04 23.58
C ILE A 414 -14.27 -9.83 24.71
N GLN A 415 -12.94 -9.96 24.68
CA GLN A 415 -12.18 -10.68 25.66
C GLN A 415 -11.09 -9.77 26.25
N GLY A 416 -11.08 -9.62 27.57
CA GLY A 416 -9.98 -8.93 28.27
C GLY A 416 -8.73 -9.81 28.30
N MET A 417 -7.57 -9.24 28.00
CA MET A 417 -6.28 -9.95 28.17
C MET A 417 -5.98 -10.15 29.65
N ARG A 418 -5.44 -11.32 29.99
CA ARG A 418 -5.12 -11.73 31.35
C ARG A 418 -3.61 -11.75 31.55
N ASP A 419 -3.20 -11.64 32.80
CA ASP A 419 -1.82 -11.81 33.26
C ASP A 419 -0.81 -10.90 32.53
N VAL A 420 -1.25 -9.70 32.17
CA VAL A 420 -0.46 -8.74 31.41
C VAL A 420 0.59 -8.05 32.27
N ASN A 421 1.66 -7.58 31.65
CA ASN A 421 2.74 -6.85 32.33
C ASN A 421 2.30 -5.42 32.69
N GLU A 422 2.07 -5.15 33.99
CA GLU A 422 1.69 -3.81 34.44
C GLU A 422 2.74 -2.73 34.15
N GLY A 423 4.03 -3.10 34.05
CA GLY A 423 5.13 -2.19 33.76
C GLY A 423 5.03 -1.55 32.38
N SER A 424 4.44 -2.26 31.41
CA SER A 424 4.28 -1.76 30.03
C SER A 424 3.06 -0.85 29.85
N MET A 425 2.07 -0.88 30.76
CA MET A 425 0.79 -0.15 30.61
C MET A 425 0.93 1.38 30.56
N ASN A 426 2.05 1.92 31.01
CA ASN A 426 2.30 3.37 31.06
C ASN A 426 3.18 3.87 29.89
N ILE A 427 3.45 3.04 28.89
CA ILE A 427 4.27 3.40 27.73
C ILE A 427 3.36 3.93 26.62
N PHE A 428 3.48 5.21 26.32
CA PHE A 428 2.73 5.85 25.23
C PHE A 428 3.66 6.19 24.08
N SER A 429 3.37 5.68 22.88
CA SER A 429 4.20 5.88 21.68
C SER A 429 4.49 7.36 21.39
N ARG A 430 3.52 8.26 21.64
CA ARG A 430 3.71 9.72 21.48
C ARG A 430 4.77 10.31 22.41
N GLU A 431 4.82 9.86 23.66
CA GLU A 431 5.82 10.31 24.62
C GLU A 431 7.20 9.75 24.25
N VAL A 432 7.26 8.48 23.85
CA VAL A 432 8.50 7.85 23.38
C VAL A 432 9.06 8.59 22.16
N LEU A 433 8.21 8.98 21.22
CA LEU A 433 8.61 9.78 20.06
C LEU A 433 9.20 11.14 20.48
N ALA A 434 8.53 11.84 21.40
CA ALA A 434 9.00 13.12 21.89
C ALA A 434 10.36 13.02 22.62
N ASP A 435 10.55 11.97 23.42
CA ASP A 435 11.82 11.68 24.11
C ASP A 435 12.92 11.36 23.09
N LEU A 436 12.61 10.53 22.09
CA LEU A 436 13.51 10.14 21.00
C LEU A 436 13.98 11.35 20.19
N GLN A 437 13.07 12.20 19.74
CA GLN A 437 13.38 13.39 18.92
C GLN A 437 14.19 14.44 19.70
N LYS A 438 14.02 14.51 21.03
CA LYS A 438 14.81 15.38 21.91
C LYS A 438 16.08 14.71 22.39
N ASN A 439 16.37 13.49 21.96
CA ASN A 439 17.49 12.68 22.42
C ASN A 439 17.57 12.57 23.96
N GLN A 440 16.41 12.46 24.61
CA GLN A 440 16.31 12.27 26.06
C GLN A 440 16.67 10.82 26.42
N PRO A 441 17.44 10.55 27.50
CA PRO A 441 17.79 9.19 27.89
C PRO A 441 16.57 8.39 28.35
N GLY A 442 16.59 7.07 28.14
CA GLY A 442 15.58 6.14 28.65
C GLY A 442 14.44 5.81 27.69
N TRP A 443 14.38 6.40 26.49
CA TRP A 443 13.40 6.00 25.49
C TRP A 443 13.68 4.58 24.95
N GLU A 444 14.94 4.16 24.95
CA GLU A 444 15.37 2.83 24.48
C GLU A 444 14.74 1.70 25.30
N GLU A 445 14.54 1.93 26.60
CA GLU A 445 13.93 0.96 27.52
C GLU A 445 12.41 0.77 27.25
N LYS A 446 11.79 1.73 26.54
CA LYS A 446 10.36 1.73 26.23
C LYS A 446 10.03 1.06 24.90
N VAL A 447 11.04 0.74 24.07
CA VAL A 447 10.90 0.08 22.76
C VAL A 447 11.62 -1.28 22.76
N PRO A 448 11.32 -2.18 21.80
CA PRO A 448 12.11 -3.39 21.58
C PRO A 448 13.56 -3.06 21.24
N GLU A 449 14.50 -3.93 21.64
CA GLU A 449 15.93 -3.72 21.42
C GLU A 449 16.29 -3.54 19.94
N GLN A 450 15.73 -4.39 19.05
CA GLN A 450 15.95 -4.29 17.61
C GLN A 450 15.41 -2.99 17.02
N VAL A 451 14.30 -2.48 17.54
CA VAL A 451 13.72 -1.19 17.15
C VAL A 451 14.65 -0.04 17.56
N ALA A 452 15.13 -0.04 18.82
CA ALA A 452 16.08 0.97 19.31
C ALA A 452 17.37 0.97 18.48
N LYS A 453 17.89 -0.22 18.15
CA LYS A 453 19.09 -0.39 17.35
C LYS A 453 18.91 0.21 15.94
N LEU A 454 17.83 -0.16 15.24
CA LEU A 454 17.57 0.33 13.89
C LEU A 454 17.36 1.85 13.85
N ILE A 455 16.63 2.42 14.83
CA ILE A 455 16.43 3.86 14.95
C ILE A 455 17.79 4.58 15.03
N LYS A 456 18.72 4.09 15.85
CA LYS A 456 20.04 4.69 16.03
C LYS A 456 20.93 4.52 14.78
N GLU A 457 20.90 3.36 14.16
CA GLU A 457 21.73 3.04 12.97
C GLU A 457 21.33 3.86 11.75
N ARG A 458 20.04 4.12 11.57
CA ARG A 458 19.51 4.80 10.38
C ARG A 458 18.94 6.19 10.65
N SER A 459 19.06 6.70 11.89
CA SER A 459 18.51 8.00 12.31
C SER A 459 17.01 8.17 12.00
N LEU A 460 16.22 7.10 12.26
CA LEU A 460 14.79 7.06 11.91
C LEU A 460 13.95 7.96 12.82
N LEU A 461 12.75 8.33 12.36
CA LEU A 461 11.73 9.11 13.08
C LEU A 461 12.23 10.45 13.63
N GLY A 462 13.26 11.02 13.00
CA GLY A 462 13.86 12.28 13.43
C GLY A 462 14.83 12.15 14.61
N PHE A 463 15.34 10.95 14.88
CA PHE A 463 16.41 10.76 15.84
C PHE A 463 17.71 11.40 15.34
N ALA A 464 18.22 12.42 16.06
CA ALA A 464 19.51 13.05 15.78
C ALA A 464 20.60 12.39 16.62
N SER A 465 21.56 11.71 15.98
CA SER A 465 22.75 11.23 16.67
C SER A 465 23.58 12.42 17.20
N LYS A 466 24.06 12.34 18.43
CA LYS A 466 24.93 13.40 19.03
C LYS A 466 26.21 13.69 18.22
N ALA A 467 26.53 12.85 17.23
CA ALA A 467 27.69 13.03 16.36
C ALA A 467 27.50 14.09 15.25
N GLU A 468 26.23 14.53 14.99
CA GLU A 468 25.92 15.48 13.91
C GLU A 468 25.60 16.91 14.38
N THR A 469 25.61 17.19 15.67
CA THR A 469 25.63 18.58 16.13
C THR A 469 27.00 19.15 15.82
N LYS A 470 27.19 19.70 14.61
CA LYS A 470 28.26 20.66 14.35
C LYS A 470 28.20 21.71 15.43
N PRO A 471 29.32 22.04 16.09
CA PRO A 471 29.32 23.16 17.03
C PRO A 471 28.81 24.41 16.30
N GLU A 472 27.81 25.03 16.86
CA GLU A 472 27.32 26.36 16.46
C GLU A 472 28.56 27.24 16.25
N ALA A 473 28.74 27.73 15.03
CA ALA A 473 29.88 28.56 14.68
C ALA A 473 29.90 29.74 15.66
N ALA A 474 31.00 29.87 16.40
CA ALA A 474 31.20 31.01 17.30
C ALA A 474 30.89 32.31 16.53
N PRO A 475 30.26 33.30 17.15
CA PRO A 475 29.92 34.54 16.47
C PRO A 475 31.21 35.17 15.91
N ALA A 476 31.20 35.44 14.62
CA ALA A 476 32.30 36.07 13.92
C ALA A 476 32.67 37.38 14.64
N GLU A 477 33.94 37.55 14.99
CA GLU A 477 34.46 38.85 15.46
C GLU A 477 34.07 39.96 14.47
N PRO A 478 33.64 41.14 14.96
CA PRO A 478 33.27 42.22 14.08
C PRO A 478 34.50 42.66 13.27
N ALA A 479 34.31 42.78 11.96
CA ALA A 479 35.32 43.30 11.02
C ALA A 479 35.81 44.67 11.47
N PRO A 480 37.11 44.98 11.35
CA PRO A 480 37.62 46.34 11.70
C PRO A 480 37.00 47.39 10.81
N GLU A 481 36.59 48.51 11.44
CA GLU A 481 36.04 49.71 10.78
C GLU A 481 36.97 50.18 9.66
N PRO A 482 36.43 50.59 8.50
CA PRO A 482 37.23 51.17 7.44
C PRO A 482 37.75 52.58 7.87
N ALA A 483 39.10 52.79 7.75
CA ALA A 483 39.78 54.04 8.02
C ALA A 483 39.14 55.22 7.26
N ALA A 484 38.96 56.34 7.94
CA ALA A 484 38.38 57.56 7.40
C ALA A 484 39.21 58.11 6.20
N PRO A 485 38.58 58.68 5.19
CA PRO A 485 39.26 59.25 4.03
C PRO A 485 40.10 60.48 4.40
N ILE A 486 41.36 60.50 4.00
CA ILE A 486 42.28 61.64 4.13
C ILE A 486 41.83 62.76 3.23
N ALA A 487 41.55 63.98 3.79
CA ALA A 487 41.18 65.17 3.06
C ALA A 487 42.35 65.65 2.19
N PRO A 488 42.10 66.22 0.98
CA PRO A 488 43.14 66.77 0.11
C PRO A 488 43.67 68.10 0.64
N ALA A 489 44.99 68.21 0.61
CA ALA A 489 45.70 69.44 0.99
C ALA A 489 45.41 70.64 0.03
N VAL A 490 45.01 71.74 0.59
CA VAL A 490 44.85 72.98 -0.12
C VAL A 490 46.24 73.69 -0.32
N PRO A 491 46.61 74.12 -1.51
CA PRO A 491 47.84 74.89 -1.73
C PRO A 491 47.61 76.34 -1.26
N LYS A 492 48.57 76.83 -0.47
CA LYS A 492 48.66 78.26 -0.14
C LYS A 492 49.40 79.03 -1.22
N PRO A 493 49.16 80.36 -1.28
CA PRO A 493 49.41 81.26 -2.43
C PRO A 493 50.89 81.48 -2.77
#